data_e2a8ee5313612a8d2ff19e6c5ae74c32
#
_entry.id   e2a8ee5313612a8d2ff19e6c5ae74c32
#
_cell.length_a   1.000
_cell.length_b   1.000
_cell.length_c   1.000
_cell.angle_alpha   90.00
_cell.angle_beta   90.00
_cell.angle_gamma   90.00
#
_symmetry.space_group_name_H-M   'P 1'
#
loop_
_entity.id
_entity.type
_entity.pdbx_description
1 polymer ?
#
loop_
_entity_poly.entity_id
_entity_poly.type
_entity_poly.pdbx_seq_one_letter_code
_entity_poly.pdbx_strand_id
1 'polypeptide(L)'
;EEKFREQGKNILIEYAKRIIENPPTVISREHPFEFSINNNIFIRGKIDRIDQTENGISVIDYKTSKTPSLAKKNIQLAVYCLYLSQAVEDKITGTPSSSSLYFLRELEEPLSSHSFSNDELNNIKNIILNIAEKIRQNLFDPKKGYHCNWCDYKHLLCPKFETKV
;
A
#
# COMPACT_ATOMS: atom_id res chain seq x y z
N GLU A 1 -12.54 -23.55 9.43
CA GLU A 1 -13.14 -22.80 8.32
C GLU A 1 -14.24 -21.87 8.84
N GLU A 2 -15.22 -22.38 9.59
CA GLU A 2 -16.36 -21.63 10.12
C GLU A 2 -15.95 -20.43 10.99
N LYS A 3 -14.96 -20.58 11.86
CA LYS A 3 -14.41 -19.50 12.68
C LYS A 3 -13.90 -18.32 11.85
N PHE A 4 -13.23 -18.56 10.74
CA PHE A 4 -12.72 -17.48 9.86
C PHE A 4 -13.85 -16.78 9.12
N ARG A 5 -14.87 -17.54 8.73
CA ARG A 5 -16.07 -17.00 8.09
C ARG A 5 -16.84 -16.05 9.02
N GLU A 6 -17.08 -16.49 10.27
CA GLU A 6 -17.75 -15.67 11.27
C GLU A 6 -16.95 -14.39 11.62
N GLN A 7 -15.62 -14.53 11.74
CA GLN A 7 -14.74 -13.38 11.94
C GLN A 7 -14.82 -12.38 10.78
N GLY A 8 -14.79 -12.87 9.54
CA GLY A 8 -14.93 -12.02 8.35
C GLY A 8 -16.27 -11.30 8.31
N LYS A 9 -17.37 -12.00 8.63
CA LYS A 9 -18.70 -11.41 8.70
C LYS A 9 -18.79 -10.27 9.73
N ASN A 10 -18.24 -10.47 10.93
CA ASN A 10 -18.24 -9.45 11.98
C ASN A 10 -17.43 -8.22 11.57
N ILE A 11 -16.28 -8.38 10.94
CA ILE A 11 -15.47 -7.28 10.39
C ILE A 11 -16.29 -6.46 9.37
N LEU A 12 -16.98 -7.13 8.46
CA LEU A 12 -17.80 -6.45 7.45
C LEU A 12 -19.02 -5.73 8.05
N ILE A 13 -19.65 -6.29 9.07
CA ILE A 13 -20.77 -5.65 9.79
C ILE A 13 -20.27 -4.36 10.45
N GLU A 14 -19.17 -4.39 11.18
CA GLU A 14 -18.63 -3.20 11.85
C GLU A 14 -18.16 -2.14 10.83
N TYR A 15 -17.54 -2.54 9.74
CA TYR A 15 -17.21 -1.63 8.64
C TYR A 15 -18.47 -0.98 8.04
N ALA A 16 -19.51 -1.78 7.75
CA ALA A 16 -20.76 -1.28 7.18
C ALA A 16 -21.45 -0.26 8.09
N LYS A 17 -21.50 -0.48 9.40
CA LYS A 17 -22.06 0.48 10.37
C LYS A 17 -21.36 1.84 10.25
N ARG A 18 -20.03 1.87 10.23
CA ARG A 18 -19.25 3.11 10.12
C ARG A 18 -19.48 3.86 8.81
N ILE A 19 -19.58 3.13 7.70
CA ILE A 19 -19.87 3.74 6.40
C ILE A 19 -21.29 4.29 6.32
N ILE A 20 -22.26 3.68 7.00
CA ILE A 20 -23.63 4.17 7.09
C ILE A 20 -23.71 5.43 7.97
N GLU A 21 -23.00 5.45 9.07
CA GLU A 21 -22.96 6.61 9.99
C GLU A 21 -22.25 7.82 9.37
N ASN A 22 -21.16 7.59 8.65
CA ASN A 22 -20.34 8.63 8.01
C ASN A 22 -20.03 8.23 6.55
N PRO A 23 -21.00 8.41 5.63
CA PRO A 23 -20.84 7.97 4.26
C PRO A 23 -19.77 8.81 3.52
N PRO A 24 -18.72 8.18 2.98
CA PRO A 24 -17.73 8.88 2.17
C PRO A 24 -18.29 9.22 0.78
N THR A 25 -17.80 10.29 0.19
CA THR A 25 -18.05 10.60 -1.23
C THR A 25 -17.04 9.84 -2.08
N VAL A 26 -17.34 8.59 -2.38
CA VAL A 26 -16.46 7.71 -3.17
C VAL A 26 -16.53 8.09 -4.64
N ILE A 27 -15.38 8.45 -5.24
CA ILE A 27 -15.27 8.78 -6.67
C ILE A 27 -14.70 7.62 -7.50
N SER A 28 -13.93 6.70 -6.89
CA SER A 28 -13.50 5.48 -7.56
C SER A 28 -13.22 4.34 -6.58
N ARG A 29 -13.43 3.10 -7.06
CA ARG A 29 -13.08 1.85 -6.36
C ARG A 29 -12.32 0.96 -7.30
N GLU A 30 -11.36 0.17 -6.74
CA GLU A 30 -10.54 -0.73 -7.56
C GLU A 30 -9.96 0.00 -8.79
N HIS A 31 -9.50 1.24 -8.59
CA HIS A 31 -9.03 2.12 -9.66
C HIS A 31 -7.72 1.60 -10.25
N PRO A 32 -7.72 1.08 -11.49
CA PRO A 32 -6.51 0.59 -12.11
C PRO A 32 -5.61 1.76 -12.51
N PHE A 33 -4.31 1.58 -12.36
CA PHE A 33 -3.35 2.58 -12.80
C PHE A 33 -2.11 1.95 -13.43
N GLU A 34 -1.53 2.69 -14.35
CA GLU A 34 -0.19 2.46 -14.87
C GLU A 34 0.47 3.81 -15.13
N PHE A 35 1.71 3.98 -14.72
CA PHE A 35 2.49 5.17 -15.01
C PHE A 35 3.98 4.87 -15.09
N SER A 36 4.71 5.75 -15.77
CA SER A 36 6.16 5.64 -15.91
C SER A 36 6.87 6.54 -14.91
N ILE A 37 7.82 5.99 -14.17
CA ILE A 37 8.73 6.79 -13.34
C ILE A 37 9.82 7.42 -14.20
N ASN A 38 10.27 6.68 -15.21
CA ASN A 38 11.14 7.13 -16.30
C ASN A 38 10.87 6.26 -17.54
N ASN A 39 11.52 6.55 -18.67
CA ASN A 39 11.26 5.89 -19.95
C ASN A 39 11.32 4.35 -19.94
N ASN A 40 11.88 3.73 -18.89
CA ASN A 40 12.14 2.29 -18.83
C ASN A 40 11.59 1.60 -17.57
N ILE A 41 10.89 2.31 -16.69
CA ILE A 41 10.33 1.75 -15.45
C ILE A 41 8.87 2.14 -15.37
N PHE A 42 8.02 1.12 -15.51
CA PHE A 42 6.57 1.24 -15.40
C PHE A 42 6.10 0.63 -14.09
N ILE A 43 5.17 1.30 -13.43
CA ILE A 43 4.46 0.80 -12.25
C ILE A 43 3.00 0.72 -12.58
N ARG A 44 2.43 -0.44 -12.30
CA ARG A 44 0.99 -0.67 -12.44
C ARG A 44 0.41 -1.26 -11.17
N GLY A 45 -0.84 -0.99 -10.93
CA GLY A 45 -1.53 -1.50 -9.76
C GLY A 45 -2.99 -1.11 -9.76
N LYS A 46 -3.56 -1.14 -8.58
CA LYS A 46 -4.95 -0.80 -8.35
C LYS A 46 -5.09 -0.10 -7.01
N ILE A 47 -5.77 1.04 -6.97
CA ILE A 47 -6.08 1.76 -5.74
C ILE A 47 -7.43 1.27 -5.23
N ASP A 48 -7.50 0.82 -3.99
CA ASP A 48 -8.72 0.21 -3.44
C ASP A 48 -9.90 1.19 -3.45
N ARG A 49 -9.69 2.42 -2.96
CA ARG A 49 -10.71 3.47 -2.95
C ARG A 49 -10.11 4.87 -3.03
N ILE A 50 -10.79 5.74 -3.78
CA ILE A 50 -10.52 7.17 -3.86
C ILE A 50 -11.79 7.92 -3.49
N ASP A 51 -11.69 8.84 -2.54
CA ASP A 51 -12.81 9.66 -2.05
C ASP A 51 -12.59 11.12 -2.42
N GLN A 52 -13.67 11.85 -2.66
CA GLN A 52 -13.68 13.31 -2.67
C GLN A 52 -13.84 13.81 -1.24
N THR A 53 -13.02 14.76 -0.85
CA THR A 53 -13.11 15.47 0.42
C THR A 53 -13.18 16.96 0.19
N GLU A 54 -13.47 17.75 1.22
CA GLU A 54 -13.45 19.22 1.15
C GLU A 54 -12.06 19.76 0.78
N ASN A 55 -11.00 19.03 1.16
CA ASN A 55 -9.60 19.42 0.92
C ASN A 55 -8.99 18.81 -0.36
N GLY A 56 -9.80 18.20 -1.22
CA GLY A 56 -9.35 17.51 -2.43
C GLY A 56 -9.63 16.02 -2.41
N ILE A 57 -8.77 15.21 -3.00
CA ILE A 57 -8.93 13.76 -3.03
C ILE A 57 -8.21 13.07 -1.86
N SER A 58 -8.77 11.96 -1.40
CA SER A 58 -8.19 11.08 -0.38
C SER A 58 -8.08 9.66 -0.91
N VAL A 59 -6.98 8.99 -0.61
CA VAL A 59 -6.73 7.60 -0.99
C VAL A 59 -6.88 6.69 0.22
N ILE A 60 -7.60 5.59 0.06
CA ILE A 60 -7.78 4.57 1.10
C ILE A 60 -7.28 3.22 0.59
N ASP A 61 -6.46 2.57 1.39
CA ASP A 61 -6.00 1.20 1.18
C ASP A 61 -6.43 0.32 2.38
N TYR A 62 -7.15 -0.77 2.11
CA TYR A 62 -7.71 -1.62 3.14
C TYR A 62 -6.72 -2.67 3.63
N LYS A 63 -6.62 -2.82 4.94
CA LYS A 63 -5.74 -3.80 5.59
C LYS A 63 -6.52 -4.75 6.48
N THR A 64 -6.26 -6.04 6.32
CA THR A 64 -6.80 -7.11 7.18
C THR A 64 -5.81 -7.58 8.25
N SER A 65 -4.63 -6.96 8.35
CA SER A 65 -3.63 -7.23 9.38
C SER A 65 -4.16 -6.87 10.77
N LYS A 66 -3.72 -7.63 11.79
CA LYS A 66 -4.10 -7.38 13.18
C LYS A 66 -3.35 -6.20 13.81
N THR A 67 -2.16 -5.91 13.29
CA THR A 67 -1.30 -4.87 13.85
C THR A 67 -1.30 -3.68 12.92
N PRO A 68 -1.79 -2.51 13.36
CA PRO A 68 -1.72 -1.29 12.61
C PRO A 68 -0.27 -0.88 12.29
N SER A 69 -0.09 -0.25 11.15
CA SER A 69 1.19 0.32 10.73
C SER A 69 1.01 1.79 10.34
N LEU A 70 2.09 2.55 10.35
CA LEU A 70 2.03 3.97 10.03
C LEU A 70 1.92 4.20 8.52
N ALA A 71 0.91 4.97 8.09
CA ALA A 71 0.72 5.38 6.69
C ALA A 71 1.97 6.06 6.11
N LYS A 72 2.63 6.92 6.88
CA LYS A 72 3.89 7.59 6.50
C LYS A 72 4.98 6.63 6.02
N LYS A 73 5.02 5.41 6.52
CA LYS A 73 6.03 4.39 6.17
C LYS A 73 5.56 3.45 5.06
N ASN A 74 4.35 3.63 4.55
CA ASN A 74 3.77 2.74 3.55
C ASN A 74 4.12 3.19 2.13
N ILE A 75 4.99 2.43 1.46
CA ILE A 75 5.43 2.73 0.08
C ILE A 75 4.26 2.64 -0.91
N GLN A 76 3.31 1.75 -0.70
CA GLN A 76 2.15 1.57 -1.57
C GLN A 76 1.30 2.84 -1.64
N LEU A 77 1.00 3.47 -0.49
CA LEU A 77 0.31 4.76 -0.45
C LEU A 77 1.10 5.87 -1.17
N ALA A 78 2.41 5.92 -0.96
CA ALA A 78 3.25 6.91 -1.64
C ALA A 78 3.26 6.70 -3.17
N VAL A 79 3.24 5.45 -3.65
CA VAL A 79 3.12 5.11 -5.08
C VAL A 79 1.77 5.58 -5.64
N TYR A 80 0.68 5.40 -4.89
CA TYR A 80 -0.63 5.91 -5.30
C TYR A 80 -0.62 7.45 -5.44
N CYS A 81 0.01 8.15 -4.49
CA CYS A 81 0.17 9.59 -4.56
C CYS A 81 1.04 10.03 -5.74
N LEU A 82 2.13 9.32 -6.02
CA LEU A 82 2.98 9.58 -7.19
C LEU A 82 2.19 9.44 -8.50
N TYR A 83 1.40 8.37 -8.64
CA TYR A 83 0.55 8.20 -9.81
C TYR A 83 -0.42 9.36 -9.97
N LEU A 84 -1.24 9.63 -8.95
CA LEU A 84 -2.29 10.66 -9.03
C LEU A 84 -1.72 12.08 -9.26
N SER A 85 -0.54 12.37 -8.74
CA SER A 85 0.13 13.66 -8.98
C SER A 85 0.64 13.84 -10.42
N GLN A 86 0.80 12.75 -11.18
CA GLN A 86 1.33 12.73 -12.55
C GLN A 86 0.30 12.35 -13.61
N ALA A 87 -0.86 11.87 -13.21
CA ALA A 87 -1.92 11.36 -14.09
C ALA A 87 -2.63 12.49 -14.82
N VAL A 88 -2.05 13.00 -15.90
CA VAL A 88 -2.59 14.14 -16.69
C VAL A 88 -3.83 13.73 -17.49
N GLU A 89 -3.94 12.47 -17.90
CA GLU A 89 -5.02 11.95 -18.76
C GLU A 89 -6.16 11.29 -17.97
N ASP A 90 -5.99 11.10 -16.67
CA ASP A 90 -7.01 10.53 -15.82
C ASP A 90 -8.05 11.60 -15.40
N LYS A 91 -9.31 11.17 -15.30
CA LYS A 91 -10.38 12.02 -14.75
C LYS A 91 -10.17 12.33 -13.27
N ILE A 92 -9.40 11.47 -12.57
CA ILE A 92 -9.04 11.61 -11.16
C ILE A 92 -7.55 11.91 -11.10
N THR A 93 -7.21 13.17 -10.95
CA THR A 93 -5.81 13.64 -10.93
C THR A 93 -5.61 14.66 -9.81
N GLY A 94 -4.38 14.84 -9.39
CA GLY A 94 -3.95 15.79 -8.36
C GLY A 94 -3.32 15.08 -7.15
N THR A 95 -2.46 15.79 -6.45
CA THR A 95 -1.84 15.26 -5.23
C THR A 95 -2.90 15.03 -4.15
N PRO A 96 -3.06 13.80 -3.63
CA PRO A 96 -4.02 13.55 -2.56
C PRO A 96 -3.74 14.41 -1.33
N SER A 97 -4.78 15.01 -0.78
CA SER A 97 -4.72 15.74 0.49
C SER A 97 -4.46 14.82 1.67
N SER A 98 -4.84 13.55 1.54
CA SER A 98 -4.65 12.51 2.55
C SER A 98 -4.53 11.13 1.90
N SER A 99 -3.74 10.26 2.50
CA SER A 99 -3.61 8.85 2.12
C SER A 99 -3.62 7.99 3.37
N SER A 100 -4.51 7.00 3.40
CA SER A 100 -4.82 6.27 4.63
C SER A 100 -4.78 4.76 4.44
N LEU A 101 -4.23 4.09 5.44
CA LEU A 101 -4.44 2.67 5.68
C LEU A 101 -5.70 2.51 6.53
N TYR A 102 -6.67 1.74 6.06
CA TYR A 102 -7.88 1.41 6.80
C TYR A 102 -7.78 -0.01 7.35
N PHE A 103 -7.56 -0.13 8.66
CA PHE A 103 -7.43 -1.42 9.34
C PHE A 103 -8.82 -1.95 9.71
N LEU A 104 -9.32 -2.90 8.92
CA LEU A 104 -10.67 -3.44 9.08
C LEU A 104 -10.91 -4.16 10.41
N ARG A 105 -9.84 -4.59 11.09
CA ARG A 105 -9.90 -5.27 12.40
C ARG A 105 -9.74 -4.34 13.59
N GLU A 106 -9.42 -3.07 13.33
CA GLU A 106 -9.28 -2.06 14.36
C GLU A 106 -10.64 -1.38 14.60
N LEU A 107 -11.13 -1.44 15.86
CA LEU A 107 -12.46 -1.00 16.19
C LEU A 107 -12.49 0.46 16.66
N GLU A 108 -11.44 0.97 17.26
CA GLU A 108 -11.41 2.33 17.82
C GLU A 108 -10.86 3.33 16.80
N GLU A 109 -9.63 3.14 16.36
CA GLU A 109 -8.96 4.05 15.43
C GLU A 109 -8.53 3.31 14.15
N PRO A 110 -9.47 3.00 13.22
CA PRO A 110 -9.18 2.17 12.05
C PRO A 110 -8.27 2.85 11.02
N LEU A 111 -8.08 4.17 11.08
CA LEU A 111 -7.35 4.92 10.08
C LEU A 111 -5.96 5.33 10.59
N SER A 112 -4.95 5.00 9.81
CA SER A 112 -3.63 5.63 9.87
C SER A 112 -3.46 6.47 8.62
N SER A 113 -3.35 7.80 8.76
CA SER A 113 -3.35 8.74 7.64
C SER A 113 -2.04 9.52 7.56
N HIS A 114 -1.66 9.91 6.33
CA HIS A 114 -0.52 10.78 6.05
C HIS A 114 -0.74 11.57 4.76
N SER A 115 -0.29 12.84 4.75
CA SER A 115 -0.18 13.66 3.56
C SER A 115 1.27 13.68 3.10
N PHE A 116 1.55 13.07 1.96
CA PHE A 116 2.93 13.02 1.43
C PHE A 116 3.33 14.36 0.82
N SER A 117 4.43 14.90 1.30
CA SER A 117 5.07 16.07 0.69
C SER A 117 5.77 15.70 -0.63
N ASN A 118 6.05 16.69 -1.46
CA ASN A 118 6.80 16.50 -2.70
C ASN A 118 8.19 15.90 -2.44
N ASP A 119 8.85 16.28 -1.35
CA ASP A 119 10.17 15.75 -0.98
C ASP A 119 10.09 14.26 -0.59
N GLU A 120 9.05 13.88 0.16
CA GLU A 120 8.81 12.47 0.49
C GLU A 120 8.52 11.64 -0.77
N LEU A 121 7.70 12.16 -1.69
CA LEU A 121 7.41 11.50 -2.96
C LEU A 121 8.65 11.37 -3.86
N ASN A 122 9.48 12.41 -3.94
CA ASN A 122 10.75 12.37 -4.67
C ASN A 122 11.72 11.35 -4.06
N ASN A 123 11.78 11.24 -2.74
CA ASN A 123 12.59 10.22 -2.06
C ASN A 123 12.10 8.80 -2.41
N ILE A 124 10.79 8.56 -2.41
CA ILE A 124 10.21 7.26 -2.81
C ILE A 124 10.54 6.95 -4.27
N LYS A 125 10.44 7.93 -5.16
CA LYS A 125 10.83 7.78 -6.57
C LYS A 125 12.29 7.31 -6.68
N ASN A 126 13.21 7.93 -5.94
CA ASN A 126 14.62 7.55 -5.93
C ASN A 126 14.85 6.14 -5.37
N ILE A 127 14.10 5.73 -4.34
CA ILE A 127 14.14 4.36 -3.82
C ILE A 127 13.72 3.36 -4.90
N ILE A 128 12.64 3.63 -5.63
CA ILE A 128 12.16 2.75 -6.70
C ILE A 128 13.20 2.65 -7.83
N LEU A 129 13.78 3.77 -8.25
CA LEU A 129 14.83 3.81 -9.27
C LEU A 129 16.06 2.96 -8.87
N ASN A 130 16.49 3.08 -7.61
CA ASN A 130 17.61 2.29 -7.08
C ASN A 130 17.28 0.78 -7.04
N ILE A 131 16.06 0.42 -6.62
CA ILE A 131 15.62 -0.98 -6.62
C ILE A 131 15.60 -1.53 -8.06
N ALA A 132 15.05 -0.79 -9.01
CA ALA A 132 15.00 -1.21 -10.41
C ALA A 132 16.40 -1.41 -10.99
N GLU A 133 17.37 -0.55 -10.65
CA GLU A 133 18.76 -0.71 -11.09
C GLU A 133 19.41 -1.96 -10.49
N LYS A 134 19.19 -2.24 -9.21
CA LYS A 134 19.66 -3.48 -8.57
C LYS A 134 19.07 -4.73 -9.24
N ILE A 135 17.79 -4.69 -9.61
CA ILE A 135 17.15 -5.79 -10.34
C ILE A 135 17.81 -6.01 -11.69
N ARG A 136 18.11 -4.95 -12.45
CA ARG A 136 18.81 -5.05 -13.75
C ARG A 136 20.21 -5.63 -13.63
N GLN A 137 20.88 -5.33 -12.53
CA GLN A 137 22.22 -5.85 -12.22
C GLN A 137 22.20 -7.24 -11.59
N ASN A 138 21.04 -7.89 -11.44
CA ASN A 138 20.85 -9.16 -10.74
C ASN A 138 21.37 -9.15 -9.29
N LEU A 139 21.29 -8.00 -8.62
CA LEU A 139 21.69 -7.84 -7.22
C LEU A 139 20.52 -8.17 -6.29
N PHE A 140 20.45 -9.42 -5.86
CA PHE A 140 19.42 -9.96 -4.96
C PHE A 140 20.02 -10.45 -3.65
N ASP A 141 20.81 -9.63 -2.99
CA ASP A 141 21.46 -10.00 -1.73
C ASP A 141 20.44 -10.36 -0.65
N PRO A 142 20.49 -11.58 -0.10
CA PRO A 142 19.57 -11.99 0.93
C PRO A 142 19.83 -11.22 2.23
N LYS A 143 18.76 -10.67 2.81
CA LYS A 143 18.81 -9.92 4.06
C LYS A 143 18.20 -10.74 5.19
N LYS A 144 18.99 -11.03 6.24
CA LYS A 144 18.49 -11.69 7.45
C LYS A 144 17.44 -10.82 8.15
N GLY A 145 16.34 -11.43 8.60
CA GLY A 145 15.27 -10.75 9.30
C GLY A 145 14.28 -11.74 9.90
N TYR A 146 13.23 -11.22 10.54
CA TYR A 146 12.19 -12.02 11.19
C TYR A 146 11.49 -13.00 10.22
N HIS A 147 11.32 -12.62 8.95
CA HIS A 147 10.78 -13.48 7.88
C HIS A 147 11.59 -14.77 7.64
N CYS A 148 12.85 -14.83 8.07
CA CYS A 148 13.66 -16.05 7.94
C CYS A 148 13.15 -17.20 8.83
N ASN A 149 12.26 -16.94 9.80
CA ASN A 149 11.75 -17.99 10.68
C ASN A 149 10.79 -18.96 9.94
N TRP A 150 10.18 -18.50 8.83
CA TRP A 150 9.29 -19.30 7.98
C TRP A 150 9.67 -19.27 6.50
N CYS A 151 10.94 -18.96 6.20
CA CYS A 151 11.44 -18.93 4.84
C CYS A 151 11.85 -20.34 4.40
N ASP A 152 11.24 -20.87 3.35
CA ASP A 152 11.53 -22.18 2.79
C ASP A 152 12.97 -22.34 2.30
N TYR A 153 13.60 -21.24 1.88
CA TYR A 153 14.99 -21.23 1.40
C TYR A 153 16.04 -21.18 2.51
N LYS A 154 15.67 -20.98 3.78
CA LYS A 154 16.58 -20.68 4.89
C LYS A 154 17.75 -21.65 5.01
N HIS A 155 17.51 -22.96 4.92
CA HIS A 155 18.52 -24.01 5.08
C HIS A 155 18.74 -24.83 3.79
N LEU A 156 18.18 -24.38 2.67
CA LEU A 156 18.31 -25.07 1.38
C LEU A 156 19.23 -24.30 0.42
N LEU A 157 18.89 -23.06 0.11
CA LEU A 157 19.54 -22.27 -0.93
C LEU A 157 20.04 -20.90 -0.46
N CYS A 158 19.70 -20.48 0.76
CA CYS A 158 20.05 -19.15 1.23
C CYS A 158 21.52 -19.10 1.66
N PRO A 159 22.38 -18.27 0.99
CA PRO A 159 23.81 -18.21 1.31
C PRO A 159 24.13 -17.56 2.67
N LYS A 160 23.12 -17.05 3.38
CA LYS A 160 23.28 -16.49 4.74
C LYS A 160 23.03 -17.51 5.86
N PHE A 161 22.69 -18.75 5.51
CA PHE A 161 22.48 -19.86 6.47
C PHE A 161 23.18 -21.11 5.94
N GLU A 162 23.72 -21.90 6.88
CA GLU A 162 24.31 -23.19 6.53
C GLU A 162 23.21 -24.15 6.03
N THR A 163 23.54 -24.84 4.94
CA THR A 163 22.71 -25.93 4.41
C THR A 163 22.73 -27.07 5.44
N LYS A 164 21.57 -27.46 5.94
CA LYS A 164 21.46 -28.72 6.71
C LYS A 164 21.43 -29.85 5.70
N VAL A 165 22.57 -30.51 5.52
CA VAL A 165 22.70 -31.76 4.77
C VAL A 165 22.14 -32.89 5.64
#